data_730714fcbb24d23abb20be3e5e391831
#
_entry.id   730714fcbb24d23abb20be3e5e391831
#
_cell.length_a   1.000
_cell.length_b   1.000
_cell.length_c   1.000
_cell.angle_alpha   90.00
_cell.angle_beta   90.00
_cell.angle_gamma   90.00
#
_symmetry.space_group_name_H-M   'P 1'
#
loop_
_entity.id
_entity.type
_entity.pdbx_description
1 polymer ?
#
loop_
_entity_poly.entity_id
_entity_poly.type
_entity_poly.pdbx_seq_one_letter_code
_entity_poly.pdbx_strand_id
1 'polypeptide(L)'
;MLMENLEKNTKSKRKTPPLTISGYTDSEMEQLYTQAKSKIGEKPPTENLNEPKMDFKVVDRAVQHSETGKTVKIDPSRDTLLTDFGRETLVDRYLMKGESFQELFARVASYYGDDDEHSQRLYDYISQLWFMPATPILSNGGNKRGLPISCFLNEANDSLDGIVDLW
;
A
#
# COMPACT_ATOMS: atom_id res chain seq x y z
N MET A 1 17.17 20.64 -55.16
CA MET A 1 18.25 21.03 -54.24
C MET A 1 17.72 21.51 -52.88
N LEU A 2 16.57 21.02 -52.44
CA LEU A 2 15.94 21.36 -51.14
C LEU A 2 15.30 20.17 -50.41
N MET A 3 15.41 18.97 -50.99
CA MET A 3 14.83 17.74 -50.41
C MET A 3 15.85 16.75 -49.83
N GLU A 4 17.15 17.01 -50.02
CA GLU A 4 18.23 16.09 -49.57
C GLU A 4 18.76 16.38 -48.16
N ASN A 5 18.32 17.46 -47.51
CA ASN A 5 18.80 17.81 -46.16
C ASN A 5 17.88 17.44 -45.04
N LEU A 6 16.74 16.76 -45.27
CA LEU A 6 15.78 16.39 -44.24
C LEU A 6 16.00 14.97 -43.63
N GLU A 7 16.83 14.15 -44.27
CA GLU A 7 17.06 12.77 -43.79
C GLU A 7 18.26 12.58 -42.85
N LYS A 8 19.06 13.61 -42.58
CA LYS A 8 20.26 13.47 -41.74
C LYS A 8 20.07 13.84 -40.27
N ASN A 9 18.86 14.21 -39.84
CA ASN A 9 18.67 14.68 -38.45
C ASN A 9 17.82 13.76 -37.54
N THR A 10 17.63 12.49 -37.89
CA THR A 10 16.81 11.55 -37.09
C THR A 10 17.60 10.41 -36.49
N LYS A 11 18.82 10.59 -36.03
CA LYS A 11 19.55 9.57 -35.26
C LYS A 11 20.44 10.16 -34.18
N SER A 12 19.96 11.12 -33.41
CA SER A 12 20.48 11.37 -32.08
C SER A 12 19.58 10.64 -31.09
N LYS A 13 19.80 9.33 -30.89
CA LYS A 13 19.31 8.62 -29.74
C LYS A 13 19.95 9.29 -28.52
N ARG A 14 19.18 10.14 -27.83
CA ARG A 14 19.53 10.54 -26.45
C ARG A 14 19.67 9.26 -25.67
N LYS A 15 20.90 8.87 -25.35
CA LYS A 15 21.15 7.88 -24.30
C LYS A 15 20.70 8.53 -23.01
N THR A 16 19.50 8.19 -22.54
CA THR A 16 19.14 8.45 -21.15
C THR A 16 20.22 7.78 -20.30
N PRO A 17 20.86 8.51 -19.39
CA PRO A 17 21.78 7.86 -18.46
C PRO A 17 21.00 6.78 -17.69
N PRO A 18 21.63 5.64 -17.41
CA PRO A 18 20.97 4.60 -16.61
C PRO A 18 20.55 5.24 -15.28
N LEU A 19 19.31 4.96 -14.86
CA LEU A 19 18.80 5.30 -13.54
C LEU A 19 19.64 4.53 -12.51
N THR A 20 20.72 5.12 -12.06
CA THR A 20 21.51 4.62 -10.93
C THR A 20 20.71 4.89 -9.67
N ILE A 21 20.16 3.86 -9.06
CA ILE A 21 19.73 3.91 -7.67
C ILE A 21 21.01 4.14 -6.87
N SER A 22 21.06 5.29 -6.18
CA SER A 22 22.24 5.75 -5.44
C SER A 22 22.84 4.64 -4.60
N GLY A 23 24.05 4.18 -4.95
CA GLY A 23 24.86 3.25 -4.14
C GLY A 23 25.19 1.89 -4.76
N TYR A 24 24.60 1.53 -5.89
CA TYR A 24 24.89 0.23 -6.53
C TYR A 24 25.29 0.40 -8.00
N THR A 25 26.27 -0.39 -8.44
CA THR A 25 26.65 -0.48 -9.85
C THR A 25 25.68 -1.40 -10.62
N ASP A 26 25.57 -1.23 -11.94
CA ASP A 26 24.70 -2.07 -12.78
C ASP A 26 24.99 -3.57 -12.61
N SER A 27 26.26 -3.94 -12.39
CA SER A 27 26.71 -5.31 -12.13
C SER A 27 26.20 -5.84 -10.78
N GLU A 28 26.19 -5.03 -9.74
CA GLU A 28 25.68 -5.41 -8.41
C GLU A 28 24.16 -5.53 -8.42
N MET A 29 23.47 -4.67 -9.16
CA MET A 29 22.01 -4.76 -9.35
C MET A 29 21.62 -6.05 -10.10
N GLU A 30 22.37 -6.44 -11.11
CA GLU A 30 22.10 -7.68 -11.86
C GLU A 30 22.36 -8.94 -11.01
N GLN A 31 23.38 -8.90 -10.15
CA GLN A 31 23.63 -9.97 -9.18
C GLN A 31 22.51 -10.06 -8.12
N LEU A 32 22.05 -8.94 -7.59
CA LEU A 32 20.94 -8.89 -6.64
C LEU A 32 19.64 -9.38 -7.28
N TYR A 33 19.39 -9.00 -8.53
CA TYR A 33 18.21 -9.46 -9.28
C TYR A 33 18.25 -10.97 -9.54
N THR A 34 19.42 -11.49 -9.91
CA THR A 34 19.63 -12.93 -10.12
C THR A 34 19.50 -13.72 -8.83
N GLN A 35 20.03 -13.20 -7.72
CA GLN A 35 19.88 -13.79 -6.38
C GLN A 35 18.43 -13.75 -5.88
N ALA A 36 17.71 -12.66 -6.12
CA ALA A 36 16.29 -12.57 -5.80
C ALA A 36 15.46 -13.56 -6.62
N LYS A 37 15.78 -13.69 -7.91
CA LYS A 37 15.08 -14.60 -8.82
C LYS A 37 15.32 -16.09 -8.49
N SER A 38 16.49 -16.45 -7.99
CA SER A 38 16.77 -17.82 -7.55
C SER A 38 16.03 -18.21 -6.27
N LYS A 39 15.63 -17.21 -5.45
CA LYS A 39 14.85 -17.44 -4.22
C LYS A 39 13.34 -17.44 -4.45
N ILE A 40 12.88 -17.01 -5.64
CA ILE A 40 11.47 -17.11 -6.02
C ILE A 40 11.17 -18.57 -6.37
N GLY A 41 10.72 -19.33 -5.40
CA GLY A 41 10.38 -20.74 -5.55
C GLY A 41 10.93 -21.66 -4.46
N GLU A 42 11.85 -21.20 -3.64
CA GLU A 42 12.21 -21.90 -2.42
C GLU A 42 11.12 -21.67 -1.37
N LYS A 43 10.48 -22.75 -0.92
CA LYS A 43 9.68 -22.68 0.31
C LYS A 43 10.56 -22.08 1.40
N PRO A 44 10.04 -21.08 2.17
CA PRO A 44 10.78 -20.58 3.31
C PRO A 44 11.21 -21.78 4.18
N PRO A 45 12.45 -21.77 4.71
CA PRO A 45 12.92 -22.83 5.56
C PRO A 45 11.91 -22.99 6.70
N THR A 46 11.37 -24.20 6.84
CA THR A 46 10.60 -24.58 8.01
C THR A 46 11.58 -24.78 9.15
N GLU A 47 12.17 -23.71 9.63
CA GLU A 47 12.90 -23.74 10.88
C GLU A 47 11.91 -23.90 12.02
N ASN A 48 12.18 -24.92 12.82
CA ASN A 48 11.56 -25.17 14.12
C ASN A 48 11.73 -23.95 15.03
N LEU A 49 10.88 -22.96 14.83
CA LEU A 49 10.65 -21.96 15.84
C LEU A 49 9.83 -22.67 16.91
N ASN A 50 10.47 -22.97 18.04
CA ASN A 50 9.79 -23.23 19.31
C ASN A 50 9.12 -21.92 19.77
N GLU A 51 8.25 -21.39 18.92
CA GLU A 51 7.32 -20.37 19.35
C GLU A 51 6.31 -21.04 20.26
N PRO A 52 6.04 -20.46 21.44
CA PRO A 52 4.96 -20.96 22.27
C PRO A 52 3.71 -20.95 21.39
N LYS A 53 3.11 -22.12 21.18
CA LYS A 53 1.80 -22.22 20.56
C LYS A 53 0.83 -21.45 21.45
N MET A 54 0.64 -20.17 21.13
CA MET A 54 -0.47 -19.44 21.67
C MET A 54 -1.70 -20.08 21.07
N ASP A 55 -2.44 -20.82 21.89
CA ASP A 55 -3.79 -21.27 21.59
C ASP A 55 -4.66 -20.01 21.42
N PHE A 56 -4.62 -19.43 20.22
CA PHE A 56 -5.62 -18.46 19.84
C PHE A 56 -6.94 -19.21 19.73
N LYS A 57 -7.72 -19.19 20.81
CA LYS A 57 -9.14 -19.39 20.67
C LYS A 57 -9.61 -18.29 19.74
N VAL A 58 -9.92 -18.67 18.50
CA VAL A 58 -10.57 -17.80 17.53
C VAL A 58 -11.89 -17.38 18.16
N VAL A 59 -11.89 -16.26 18.83
CA VAL A 59 -13.11 -15.63 19.30
C VAL A 59 -13.53 -14.72 18.17
N ASP A 60 -14.49 -15.17 17.36
CA ASP A 60 -15.17 -14.33 16.39
C ASP A 60 -15.73 -13.11 17.14
N ARG A 61 -15.01 -12.02 17.10
CA ARG A 61 -15.40 -10.77 17.74
C ARG A 61 -16.09 -9.90 16.71
N ALA A 62 -17.33 -9.53 16.98
CA ALA A 62 -18.02 -8.52 16.20
C ALA A 62 -17.58 -7.12 16.66
N VAL A 63 -17.14 -6.29 15.74
CA VAL A 63 -16.81 -4.88 15.98
C VAL A 63 -17.88 -4.04 15.30
N GLN A 64 -18.57 -3.20 16.08
CA GLN A 64 -19.52 -2.23 15.57
C GLN A 64 -18.84 -0.87 15.45
N HIS A 65 -18.86 -0.28 14.26
CA HIS A 65 -18.33 1.06 14.06
C HIS A 65 -19.29 2.10 14.63
N SER A 66 -18.79 2.97 15.51
CA SER A 66 -19.59 3.93 16.27
C SER A 66 -20.31 4.98 15.42
N GLU A 67 -19.77 5.36 14.27
CA GLU A 67 -20.34 6.39 13.41
C GLU A 67 -21.32 5.83 12.37
N THR A 68 -21.03 4.66 11.81
CA THR A 68 -21.86 4.06 10.77
C THR A 68 -22.87 3.05 11.30
N GLY A 69 -22.68 2.60 12.53
CA GLY A 69 -23.52 1.56 13.17
C GLY A 69 -23.34 0.17 12.57
N LYS A 70 -22.52 0.02 11.52
CA LYS A 70 -22.30 -1.24 10.82
C LYS A 70 -21.42 -2.18 11.64
N THR A 71 -21.71 -3.47 11.53
CA THR A 71 -21.05 -4.52 12.30
C THR A 71 -20.22 -5.40 11.40
N VAL A 72 -18.94 -5.60 11.74
CA VAL A 72 -18.00 -6.47 11.04
C VAL A 72 -17.48 -7.52 12.03
N LYS A 73 -17.51 -8.79 11.64
CA LYS A 73 -16.87 -9.88 12.38
C LYS A 73 -15.40 -9.92 12.01
N ILE A 74 -14.53 -9.81 13.00
CA ILE A 74 -13.09 -9.84 12.79
C ILE A 74 -12.51 -11.21 13.16
N ASP A 75 -11.46 -11.61 12.43
CA ASP A 75 -10.69 -12.82 12.64
C ASP A 75 -9.24 -12.47 13.01
N PRO A 76 -8.88 -12.47 14.30
CA PRO A 76 -7.53 -12.14 14.74
C PRO A 76 -6.44 -13.08 14.22
N SER A 77 -6.78 -14.30 13.78
CA SER A 77 -5.80 -15.24 13.24
C SER A 77 -5.17 -14.74 11.95
N ARG A 78 -5.84 -13.85 11.22
CA ARG A 78 -5.35 -13.23 9.98
C ARG A 78 -4.15 -12.29 10.21
N ASP A 79 -3.85 -11.92 11.45
CA ASP A 79 -2.63 -11.19 11.77
C ASP A 79 -1.37 -11.98 11.40
N THR A 80 -1.46 -13.31 11.34
CA THR A 80 -0.36 -14.17 10.89
C THR A 80 0.01 -14.00 9.42
N LEU A 81 -0.88 -13.43 8.61
CA LEU A 81 -0.63 -13.12 7.21
C LEU A 81 0.25 -11.88 7.01
N LEU A 82 0.32 -11.02 8.04
CA LEU A 82 1.11 -9.81 7.99
C LEU A 82 2.60 -10.14 8.18
N THR A 83 3.44 -9.61 7.30
CA THR A 83 4.90 -9.65 7.49
C THR A 83 5.31 -8.71 8.61
N ASP A 84 6.52 -8.89 9.17
CA ASP A 84 7.05 -8.01 10.22
C ASP A 84 7.11 -6.56 9.75
N PHE A 85 7.60 -6.33 8.53
CA PHE A 85 7.61 -5.00 7.92
C PHE A 85 6.20 -4.41 7.77
N GLY A 86 5.22 -5.25 7.37
CA GLY A 86 3.82 -4.83 7.27
C GLY A 86 3.26 -4.41 8.62
N ARG A 87 3.52 -5.16 9.68
CA ARG A 87 3.10 -4.85 11.05
C ARG A 87 3.71 -3.54 11.55
N GLU A 88 5.02 -3.36 11.39
CA GLU A 88 5.71 -2.12 11.76
C GLU A 88 5.13 -0.92 11.02
N THR A 89 4.89 -1.06 9.72
CA THR A 89 4.30 0.01 8.91
C THR A 89 2.88 0.37 9.35
N LEU A 90 2.05 -0.64 9.68
CA LEU A 90 0.69 -0.40 10.17
C LEU A 90 0.70 0.31 11.52
N VAL A 91 1.60 -0.09 12.44
CA VAL A 91 1.75 0.55 13.76
C VAL A 91 2.23 1.99 13.63
N ASP A 92 3.21 2.25 12.76
CA ASP A 92 3.80 3.58 12.61
C ASP A 92 2.85 4.60 11.97
N ARG A 93 2.00 4.17 11.02
CA ARG A 93 1.31 5.10 10.12
C ARG A 93 -0.20 5.01 10.12
N TYR A 94 -0.80 3.90 10.49
CA TYR A 94 -2.20 3.63 10.19
C TYR A 94 -3.08 3.33 11.41
N LEU A 95 -2.52 2.70 12.44
CA LEU A 95 -3.28 2.36 13.63
C LEU A 95 -3.68 3.60 14.43
N MET A 96 -4.92 3.62 14.88
CA MET A 96 -5.33 4.54 15.93
C MET A 96 -4.85 4.05 17.30
N LYS A 97 -4.85 4.94 18.28
CA LYS A 97 -4.42 4.59 19.64
C LYS A 97 -5.29 3.48 20.22
N GLY A 98 -4.69 2.34 20.50
CA GLY A 98 -5.34 1.17 21.07
C GLY A 98 -6.07 0.27 20.07
N GLU A 99 -5.92 0.54 18.77
CA GLU A 99 -6.50 -0.25 17.67
C GLU A 99 -5.59 -1.44 17.33
N SER A 100 -6.17 -2.61 17.13
CA SER A 100 -5.48 -3.78 16.57
C SER A 100 -5.48 -3.74 15.03
N PHE A 101 -4.67 -4.59 14.36
CA PHE A 101 -4.64 -4.66 12.90
C PHE A 101 -6.01 -5.02 12.31
N GLN A 102 -6.70 -5.97 12.92
CA GLN A 102 -8.01 -6.38 12.43
C GLN A 102 -9.10 -5.33 12.68
N GLU A 103 -9.00 -4.57 13.77
CA GLU A 103 -9.89 -3.43 14.04
C GLU A 103 -9.67 -2.29 13.03
N LEU A 104 -8.42 -2.01 12.62
CA LEU A 104 -8.11 -1.09 11.54
C LEU A 104 -8.85 -1.49 10.25
N PHE A 105 -8.72 -2.75 9.85
CA PHE A 105 -9.36 -3.24 8.62
C PHE A 105 -10.88 -3.20 8.72
N ALA A 106 -11.43 -3.55 9.89
CA ALA A 106 -12.87 -3.47 10.14
C ALA A 106 -13.39 -2.03 10.14
N ARG A 107 -12.64 -1.09 10.72
CA ARG A 107 -12.97 0.34 10.69
C ARG A 107 -13.10 0.86 9.27
N VAL A 108 -12.11 0.59 8.44
CA VAL A 108 -12.08 1.04 7.05
C VAL A 108 -13.22 0.37 6.25
N ALA A 109 -13.40 -0.92 6.40
CA ALA A 109 -14.42 -1.68 5.72
C ALA A 109 -15.84 -1.22 6.10
N SER A 110 -16.11 -1.01 7.38
CA SER A 110 -17.42 -0.54 7.84
C SER A 110 -17.71 0.90 7.45
N TYR A 111 -16.69 1.74 7.30
CA TYR A 111 -16.87 3.12 6.88
C TYR A 111 -17.26 3.23 5.39
N TYR A 112 -16.62 2.46 4.52
CA TYR A 112 -16.84 2.51 3.08
C TYR A 112 -17.85 1.49 2.55
N GLY A 113 -18.23 0.48 3.32
CA GLY A 113 -19.28 -0.46 2.95
C GLY A 113 -20.65 0.21 2.93
N ASP A 114 -21.55 -0.22 2.06
CA ASP A 114 -22.90 0.31 1.98
C ASP A 114 -23.81 -0.26 3.08
N ASP A 115 -23.61 -1.53 3.40
CA ASP A 115 -24.32 -2.29 4.42
C ASP A 115 -23.39 -3.25 5.18
N ASP A 116 -23.91 -4.03 6.11
CA ASP A 116 -23.12 -4.98 6.91
C ASP A 116 -22.51 -6.08 6.04
N GLU A 117 -23.23 -6.57 5.03
CA GLU A 117 -22.72 -7.61 4.14
C GLU A 117 -21.59 -7.09 3.26
N HIS A 118 -21.72 -5.90 2.69
CA HIS A 118 -20.68 -5.26 1.91
C HIS A 118 -19.46 -4.92 2.79
N SER A 119 -19.69 -4.41 3.99
CA SER A 119 -18.63 -4.15 4.97
C SER A 119 -17.86 -5.43 5.32
N GLN A 120 -18.56 -6.55 5.53
CA GLN A 120 -17.92 -7.83 5.81
C GLN A 120 -17.08 -8.31 4.62
N ARG A 121 -17.58 -8.20 3.38
CA ARG A 121 -16.82 -8.57 2.18
C ARG A 121 -15.55 -7.72 2.01
N LEU A 122 -15.66 -6.40 2.23
CA LEU A 122 -14.50 -5.50 2.17
C LEU A 122 -13.46 -5.89 3.23
N TYR A 123 -13.91 -6.13 4.48
CA TYR A 123 -13.02 -6.61 5.53
C TYR A 123 -12.33 -7.92 5.15
N ASP A 124 -13.07 -8.88 4.63
CA ASP A 124 -12.52 -10.17 4.24
C ASP A 124 -11.44 -10.03 3.15
N TYR A 125 -11.65 -9.18 2.17
CA TYR A 125 -10.65 -8.94 1.11
C TYR A 125 -9.40 -8.22 1.65
N ILE A 126 -9.58 -7.23 2.49
CA ILE A 126 -8.46 -6.46 3.06
C ILE A 126 -7.66 -7.33 4.04
N SER A 127 -8.33 -8.00 4.96
CA SER A 127 -7.69 -8.79 6.01
C SER A 127 -7.00 -10.06 5.51
N GLN A 128 -7.43 -10.61 4.36
CA GLN A 128 -6.76 -11.69 3.65
C GLN A 128 -5.67 -11.20 2.69
N LEU A 129 -5.41 -9.90 2.64
CA LEU A 129 -4.42 -9.27 1.75
C LEU A 129 -4.71 -9.46 0.25
N TRP A 130 -5.96 -9.73 -0.12
CA TRP A 130 -6.37 -9.81 -1.52
C TRP A 130 -6.54 -8.43 -2.14
N PHE A 131 -6.87 -7.46 -1.31
CA PHE A 131 -7.01 -6.06 -1.67
C PHE A 131 -6.44 -5.18 -0.56
N MET A 132 -5.65 -4.18 -0.92
CA MET A 132 -5.13 -3.21 0.03
C MET A 132 -5.55 -1.80 -0.39
N PRO A 133 -6.34 -1.11 0.42
CA PRO A 133 -6.72 0.27 0.15
C PRO A 133 -5.50 1.20 0.12
N ALA A 134 -5.63 2.31 -0.61
CA ALA A 134 -4.61 3.34 -0.64
C ALA A 134 -4.40 3.97 0.75
N THR A 135 -3.18 4.47 0.99
CA THR A 135 -2.78 5.11 2.26
C THR A 135 -3.82 6.06 2.84
N PRO A 136 -4.40 7.02 2.09
CA PRO A 136 -5.38 7.94 2.67
C PRO A 136 -6.66 7.25 3.12
N ILE A 137 -7.05 6.18 2.47
CA ILE A 137 -8.24 5.40 2.83
C ILE A 137 -7.98 4.64 4.13
N LEU A 138 -6.83 3.98 4.27
CA LEU A 138 -6.45 3.27 5.50
C LEU A 138 -6.27 4.21 6.69
N SER A 139 -5.61 5.36 6.47
CA SER A 139 -5.34 6.31 7.54
C SER A 139 -6.59 7.05 8.00
N ASN A 140 -7.43 7.47 7.05
CA ASN A 140 -8.48 8.45 7.29
C ASN A 140 -9.89 7.83 7.27
N GLY A 141 -10.07 6.63 6.70
CA GLY A 141 -11.37 5.96 6.67
C GLY A 141 -11.90 5.69 8.09
N GLY A 142 -13.11 6.14 8.38
CA GLY A 142 -13.72 6.04 9.70
C GLY A 142 -13.04 6.90 10.78
N ASN A 143 -12.24 7.88 10.37
CA ASN A 143 -11.63 8.88 11.24
C ASN A 143 -12.17 10.27 10.86
N LYS A 144 -12.36 11.13 11.86
CA LYS A 144 -12.82 12.52 11.66
C LYS A 144 -11.76 13.44 11.05
N ARG A 145 -10.54 12.94 10.86
CA ARG A 145 -9.40 13.71 10.35
C ARG A 145 -8.99 13.22 8.97
N GLY A 146 -8.70 14.17 8.09
CA GLY A 146 -8.15 13.90 6.77
C GLY A 146 -9.20 13.55 5.72
N LEU A 147 -8.75 13.51 4.48
CA LEU A 147 -9.55 13.15 3.31
C LEU A 147 -9.06 11.80 2.77
N PRO A 148 -9.92 11.02 2.11
CA PRO A 148 -9.53 9.75 1.49
C PRO A 148 -8.80 9.94 0.15
N ILE A 149 -8.13 11.08 -0.01
CA ILE A 149 -7.49 11.54 -1.24
C ILE A 149 -6.06 11.93 -0.92
N SER A 150 -5.10 11.52 -1.75
CA SER A 150 -3.68 11.89 -1.64
C SER A 150 -3.22 12.89 -2.69
N CYS A 151 -4.05 13.19 -3.67
CA CYS A 151 -3.69 14.04 -4.80
C CYS A 151 -4.50 15.31 -4.82
N PHE A 152 -3.81 16.44 -4.96
CA PHE A 152 -4.40 17.75 -5.23
C PHE A 152 -3.86 18.23 -6.55
N LEU A 153 -4.75 18.61 -7.46
CA LEU A 153 -4.39 19.16 -8.74
C LEU A 153 -4.68 20.65 -8.71
N ASN A 154 -3.68 21.43 -9.09
CA ASN A 154 -3.81 22.86 -9.30
C ASN A 154 -3.49 23.16 -10.75
N GLU A 155 -4.15 24.13 -11.33
CA GLU A 155 -3.87 24.65 -12.66
C GLU A 155 -3.17 25.99 -12.51
N ALA A 156 -2.01 26.13 -13.16
CA ALA A 156 -1.32 27.41 -13.27
C ALA A 156 -1.44 27.89 -14.73
N ASN A 157 -1.78 29.16 -14.92
CA ASN A 157 -1.70 29.81 -16.22
C ASN A 157 -0.24 29.85 -16.70
N ASP A 158 -0.02 29.75 -18.01
CA ASP A 158 1.32 29.82 -18.61
C ASP A 158 1.85 31.28 -18.61
N SER A 159 2.10 31.77 -17.39
CA SER A 159 2.65 33.10 -17.10
C SER A 159 3.38 33.07 -15.75
N LEU A 160 4.33 33.99 -15.57
CA LEU A 160 5.02 34.16 -14.28
C LEU A 160 4.04 34.50 -13.16
N ASP A 161 3.07 35.36 -13.43
CA ASP A 161 2.04 35.76 -12.46
C ASP A 161 1.20 34.54 -12.06
N GLY A 162 0.77 33.71 -13.01
CA GLY A 162 0.02 32.49 -12.73
C GLY A 162 0.80 31.47 -11.90
N ILE A 163 2.12 31.39 -12.07
CA ILE A 163 2.99 30.54 -11.24
C ILE A 163 3.10 31.10 -9.82
N VAL A 164 3.24 32.43 -9.70
CA VAL A 164 3.33 33.09 -8.38
C VAL A 164 2.02 33.00 -7.63
N ASP A 165 0.88 33.16 -8.31
CA ASP A 165 -0.46 33.06 -7.69
C ASP A 165 -0.76 31.64 -7.15
N LEU A 166 -0.08 30.61 -7.69
CA LEU A 166 -0.21 29.24 -7.21
C LEU A 166 0.59 28.98 -5.90
N TRP A 167 1.56 29.80 -5.61
CA TRP A 167 2.46 29.67 -4.45
C TRP A 167 1.85 30.29 -3.19
#